data_d6926f9f14e5179ed4b58fc087652fd4
#
_entry.id   d6926f9f14e5179ed4b58fc087652fd4
#
_cell.length_a   1.000
_cell.length_b   1.000
_cell.length_c   1.000
_cell.angle_alpha   90.00
_cell.angle_beta   90.00
_cell.angle_gamma   90.00
#
_symmetry.space_group_name_H-M   'P 1'
#
loop_
_entity.id
_entity.type
_entity.pdbx_description
1 polymer ?
#
loop_
_entity_poly.entity_id
_entity_poly.type
_entity_poly.pdbx_seq_one_letter_code
_entity_poly.pdbx_strand_id
1 'polypeptide(L)'
;ANPVINQPDRKIILPSARQLKTSTNGLSLLQRLQLSRIQVDLIRQTITSSNQGDVQLRINGAKVEIQEILALQPEDVIRIEYHDEPGLRYGDNAAAVIDYIVRRHQTGGYVGFDTSTSVNTLLGNNNATAKINHKNSEWGINYHEGYRSFKNYWRENSETFHFSDKPSFTRLEDGVPDKMKMRWDYLT
;
A
#
# COMPACT_ATOMS: atom_id res chain seq x y z
N ALA A 1 -11.12 -23.28 1.67
CA ALA A 1 -11.36 -22.23 0.67
C ALA A 1 -12.25 -21.18 1.31
N ASN A 2 -11.94 -19.89 1.10
CA ASN A 2 -12.80 -18.82 1.57
C ASN A 2 -14.11 -18.87 0.79
N PRO A 3 -15.27 -18.69 1.42
CA PRO A 3 -16.50 -18.50 0.69
C PRO A 3 -16.40 -17.20 -0.12
N VAL A 4 -16.41 -17.34 -1.45
CA VAL A 4 -16.42 -16.23 -2.40
C VAL A 4 -17.80 -16.21 -3.04
N ILE A 5 -18.49 -15.11 -2.92
CA ILE A 5 -19.77 -14.87 -3.59
C ILE A 5 -19.52 -13.99 -4.80
N ASN A 6 -19.66 -14.55 -5.98
CA ASN A 6 -19.53 -13.80 -7.22
C ASN A 6 -20.81 -13.06 -7.53
N GLN A 7 -20.71 -11.75 -7.69
CA GLN A 7 -21.74 -10.87 -8.21
C GLN A 7 -21.33 -10.33 -9.59
N PRO A 8 -22.25 -9.80 -10.40
CA PRO A 8 -21.91 -9.33 -11.75
C PRO A 8 -20.85 -8.21 -11.78
N ASP A 9 -20.77 -7.39 -10.73
CA ASP A 9 -19.91 -6.21 -10.63
C ASP A 9 -18.76 -6.35 -9.60
N ARG A 10 -18.78 -7.41 -8.76
CA ARG A 10 -17.81 -7.61 -7.69
C ARG A 10 -17.76 -9.04 -7.18
N LYS A 11 -16.68 -9.36 -6.48
CA LYS A 11 -16.53 -10.57 -5.70
C LYS A 11 -16.57 -10.22 -4.22
N ILE A 12 -17.48 -10.84 -3.49
CA ILE A 12 -17.57 -10.69 -2.03
C ILE A 12 -16.79 -11.82 -1.39
N ILE A 13 -15.78 -11.49 -0.60
CA ILE A 13 -14.89 -12.44 0.03
C ILE A 13 -15.10 -12.34 1.54
N LEU A 14 -15.44 -13.46 2.15
CA LEU A 14 -15.61 -13.57 3.59
C LEU A 14 -14.33 -14.17 4.19
N PRO A 15 -13.52 -13.39 4.94
CA PRO A 15 -12.35 -13.91 5.60
C PRO A 15 -12.73 -14.95 6.64
N SER A 16 -11.99 -16.05 6.69
CA SER A 16 -12.18 -17.05 7.74
C SER A 16 -11.69 -16.54 9.11
N ALA A 17 -12.25 -17.06 10.19
CA ALA A 17 -11.82 -16.71 11.55
C ALA A 17 -10.30 -16.92 11.75
N ARG A 18 -9.71 -17.96 11.11
CA ARG A 18 -8.27 -18.18 11.14
C ARG A 18 -7.50 -17.06 10.46
N GLN A 19 -7.92 -16.59 9.29
CA GLN A 19 -7.26 -15.50 8.56
C GLN A 19 -7.34 -14.20 9.34
N LEU A 20 -8.50 -13.86 9.91
CA LEU A 20 -8.66 -12.69 10.75
C LEU A 20 -7.69 -12.75 11.95
N LYS A 21 -7.67 -13.87 12.68
CA LYS A 21 -6.84 -14.04 13.88
C LYS A 21 -5.33 -14.06 13.59
N THR A 22 -4.91 -14.55 12.43
CA THR A 22 -3.47 -14.67 12.08
C THR A 22 -2.94 -13.48 11.28
N SER A 23 -3.79 -12.53 10.92
CA SER A 23 -3.39 -11.29 10.27
C SER A 23 -3.10 -10.22 11.32
N THR A 24 -2.11 -9.37 11.04
CA THR A 24 -1.69 -8.28 11.93
C THR A 24 -2.36 -6.95 11.58
N ASN A 25 -2.75 -6.78 10.31
CA ASN A 25 -3.39 -5.58 9.79
C ASN A 25 -4.19 -5.90 8.52
N GLY A 26 -4.85 -4.91 7.95
CA GLY A 26 -5.63 -5.08 6.72
C GLY A 26 -4.80 -5.54 5.51
N LEU A 27 -3.54 -5.10 5.39
CA LEU A 27 -2.67 -5.48 4.28
C LEU A 27 -2.26 -6.97 4.37
N SER A 28 -1.89 -7.45 5.55
CA SER A 28 -1.57 -8.86 5.77
C SER A 28 -2.78 -9.76 5.59
N LEU A 29 -3.98 -9.27 5.93
CA LEU A 29 -5.23 -9.96 5.64
C LEU A 29 -5.44 -10.10 4.13
N LEU A 30 -5.25 -9.01 3.37
CA LEU A 30 -5.37 -9.02 1.91
C LEU A 30 -4.43 -10.03 1.26
N GLN A 31 -3.18 -10.07 1.69
CA GLN A 31 -2.19 -11.03 1.19
C GLN A 31 -2.66 -12.48 1.40
N ARG A 32 -3.23 -12.78 2.58
CA ARG A 32 -3.74 -14.13 2.90
C ARG A 32 -4.96 -14.55 2.09
N LEU A 33 -5.72 -13.58 1.60
CA LEU A 33 -6.91 -13.85 0.77
C LEU A 33 -6.54 -14.23 -0.66
N GLN A 34 -5.34 -13.89 -1.12
CA GLN A 34 -4.82 -14.25 -2.45
C GLN A 34 -5.79 -13.90 -3.58
N LEU A 35 -6.19 -12.62 -3.64
CA LEU A 35 -7.10 -12.14 -4.68
C LEU A 35 -6.48 -12.34 -6.08
N SER A 36 -7.29 -12.75 -7.02
CA SER A 36 -6.86 -12.87 -8.42
C SER A 36 -6.40 -11.50 -8.95
N ARG A 37 -5.28 -11.48 -9.69
CA ARG A 37 -4.71 -10.27 -10.31
C ARG A 37 -4.16 -9.22 -9.32
N ILE A 38 -4.16 -9.48 -8.01
CA ILE A 38 -3.63 -8.58 -6.99
C ILE A 38 -2.37 -9.19 -6.39
N GLN A 39 -1.31 -8.39 -6.33
CA GLN A 39 -0.07 -8.71 -5.65
C GLN A 39 0.12 -7.76 -4.47
N VAL A 40 0.45 -8.34 -3.32
CA VAL A 40 0.65 -7.59 -2.08
C VAL A 40 2.08 -7.80 -1.62
N ASP A 41 2.84 -6.71 -1.50
CA ASP A 41 4.18 -6.69 -0.93
C ASP A 41 4.12 -6.07 0.47
N LEU A 42 4.28 -6.92 1.50
CA LEU A 42 4.25 -6.48 2.90
C LEU A 42 5.48 -5.67 3.30
N ILE A 43 6.62 -5.90 2.64
CA ILE A 43 7.87 -5.21 2.97
C ILE A 43 7.84 -3.79 2.43
N ARG A 44 7.40 -3.63 1.18
CA ARG A 44 7.28 -2.33 0.54
C ARG A 44 5.96 -1.63 0.87
N GLN A 45 5.03 -2.36 1.50
CA GLN A 45 3.67 -1.89 1.81
C GLN A 45 2.94 -1.40 0.57
N THR A 46 3.00 -2.18 -0.51
CA THR A 46 2.39 -1.85 -1.79
C THR A 46 1.42 -2.92 -2.25
N ILE A 47 0.41 -2.48 -2.98
CA ILE A 47 -0.56 -3.33 -3.65
C ILE A 47 -0.53 -2.98 -5.14
N THR A 48 -0.36 -3.99 -5.98
CA THR A 48 -0.33 -3.83 -7.44
C THR A 48 -1.33 -4.75 -8.10
N SER A 49 -1.83 -4.35 -9.26
CA SER A 49 -2.67 -5.17 -10.11
C SER A 49 -1.89 -5.67 -11.32
N SER A 50 -2.21 -6.85 -11.83
CA SER A 50 -1.71 -7.31 -13.13
C SER A 50 -2.35 -6.56 -14.32
N ASN A 51 -3.46 -5.86 -14.08
CA ASN A 51 -4.06 -4.95 -15.04
C ASN A 51 -3.33 -3.59 -15.02
N GLN A 52 -3.35 -2.86 -16.14
CA GLN A 52 -2.83 -1.50 -16.16
C GLN A 52 -3.72 -0.57 -15.34
N GLY A 53 -3.11 0.28 -14.49
CA GLY A 53 -3.77 1.26 -13.65
C GLY A 53 -3.55 1.03 -12.17
N ASP A 54 -4.19 1.85 -11.36
CA ASP A 54 -4.02 1.89 -9.91
C ASP A 54 -5.01 0.99 -9.18
N VAL A 55 -4.58 0.43 -8.06
CA VAL A 55 -5.48 -0.26 -7.12
C VAL A 55 -6.05 0.77 -6.15
N GLN A 56 -7.36 0.99 -6.23
CA GLN A 56 -8.05 1.89 -5.33
C GLN A 56 -8.46 1.16 -4.05
N LEU A 57 -8.06 1.69 -2.90
CA LEU A 57 -8.41 1.17 -1.58
C LEU A 57 -9.59 1.95 -0.99
N ARG A 58 -10.50 1.23 -0.34
CA ARG A 58 -11.68 1.81 0.29
C ARG A 58 -11.97 1.14 1.63
N ILE A 59 -12.59 1.89 2.53
CA ILE A 59 -13.17 1.39 3.78
C ILE A 59 -14.62 1.87 3.86
N ASN A 60 -15.57 0.94 3.92
CA ASN A 60 -17.01 1.23 3.93
C ASN A 60 -17.44 2.19 2.82
N GLY A 61 -16.88 2.03 1.62
CA GLY A 61 -17.17 2.85 0.46
C GLY A 61 -16.38 4.18 0.36
N ALA A 62 -15.67 4.62 1.39
CA ALA A 62 -14.82 5.81 1.34
C ALA A 62 -13.42 5.45 0.81
N LYS A 63 -12.88 6.25 -0.11
CA LYS A 63 -11.50 6.09 -0.61
C LYS A 63 -10.53 6.41 0.51
N VAL A 64 -9.51 5.55 0.66
CA VAL A 64 -8.49 5.65 1.72
C VAL A 64 -7.10 5.39 1.15
N GLU A 65 -6.08 5.79 1.90
CA GLU A 65 -4.69 5.50 1.59
C GLU A 65 -4.23 4.20 2.25
N ILE A 66 -3.06 3.69 1.84
CA ILE A 66 -2.50 2.43 2.34
C ILE A 66 -2.29 2.44 3.86
N GLN A 67 -1.99 3.60 4.45
CA GLN A 67 -1.78 3.77 5.88
C GLN A 67 -3.02 3.42 6.70
N GLU A 68 -4.20 3.73 6.19
CA GLU A 68 -5.46 3.37 6.86
C GLU A 68 -5.73 1.86 6.80
N ILE A 69 -5.30 1.21 5.72
CA ILE A 69 -5.36 -0.25 5.61
C ILE A 69 -4.35 -0.92 6.55
N LEU A 70 -3.16 -0.36 6.72
CA LEU A 70 -2.16 -0.82 7.68
C LEU A 70 -2.65 -0.66 9.13
N ALA A 71 -3.44 0.37 9.40
CA ALA A 71 -4.04 0.63 10.69
C ALA A 71 -5.28 -0.22 11.00
N LEU A 72 -5.85 -0.86 9.98
CA LEU A 72 -7.09 -1.59 10.09
C LEU A 72 -6.92 -2.87 10.92
N GLN A 73 -7.76 -3.04 11.95
CA GLN A 73 -7.82 -4.26 12.74
C GLN A 73 -8.51 -5.36 11.94
N PRO A 74 -7.86 -6.50 11.67
CA PRO A 74 -8.46 -7.58 10.88
C PRO A 74 -9.77 -8.11 11.46
N GLU A 75 -9.91 -8.11 12.77
CA GLU A 75 -11.09 -8.62 13.49
C GLU A 75 -12.35 -7.77 13.25
N ASP A 76 -12.18 -6.51 12.84
CA ASP A 76 -13.27 -5.62 12.47
C ASP A 76 -13.75 -5.83 11.04
N VAL A 77 -13.00 -6.54 10.21
CA VAL A 77 -13.37 -6.80 8.83
C VAL A 77 -14.47 -7.84 8.75
N ILE A 78 -15.62 -7.42 8.23
CA ILE A 78 -16.78 -8.30 7.99
C ILE A 78 -16.60 -9.05 6.67
N ARG A 79 -16.23 -8.32 5.62
CA ARG A 79 -16.00 -8.85 4.27
C ARG A 79 -15.13 -7.89 3.48
N ILE A 80 -14.59 -8.39 2.37
CA ILE A 80 -13.91 -7.58 1.37
C ILE A 80 -14.71 -7.67 0.07
N GLU A 81 -15.01 -6.53 -0.51
CA GLU A 81 -15.63 -6.39 -1.82
C GLU A 81 -14.54 -6.06 -2.84
N TYR A 82 -14.32 -6.95 -3.78
CA TYR A 82 -13.28 -6.85 -4.78
C TYR A 82 -13.90 -6.67 -6.17
N HIS A 83 -13.57 -5.54 -6.80
CA HIS A 83 -13.93 -5.25 -8.19
C HIS A 83 -12.67 -5.39 -9.05
N ASP A 84 -12.63 -6.42 -9.88
CA ASP A 84 -11.50 -6.69 -10.79
C ASP A 84 -11.61 -5.94 -12.13
N GLU A 85 -12.79 -5.41 -12.42
CA GLU A 85 -13.08 -4.53 -13.56
C GLU A 85 -14.04 -3.42 -13.09
N PRO A 86 -13.54 -2.41 -12.36
CA PRO A 86 -14.39 -1.47 -11.63
C PRO A 86 -15.19 -0.49 -12.52
N GLY A 87 -14.82 -0.38 -13.81
CA GLY A 87 -15.44 0.55 -14.74
C GLY A 87 -15.27 2.02 -14.35
N LEU A 88 -15.88 2.92 -15.10
CA LEU A 88 -15.74 4.39 -14.94
C LEU A 88 -16.26 4.94 -13.61
N ARG A 89 -17.09 4.18 -12.90
CA ARG A 89 -17.64 4.56 -11.59
C ARG A 89 -16.57 4.92 -10.55
N TYR A 90 -15.39 4.32 -10.67
CA TYR A 90 -14.30 4.49 -9.74
C TYR A 90 -13.15 5.35 -10.28
N GLY A 91 -13.35 5.96 -11.45
CA GLY A 91 -12.38 6.77 -12.17
C GLY A 91 -11.69 6.01 -13.31
N ASP A 92 -11.14 6.76 -14.25
CA ASP A 92 -10.63 6.21 -15.52
C ASP A 92 -9.35 5.37 -15.36
N ASN A 93 -8.62 5.53 -14.24
CA ASN A 93 -7.34 4.86 -13.99
C ASN A 93 -7.42 3.71 -12.98
N ALA A 94 -8.62 3.37 -12.48
CA ALA A 94 -8.77 2.30 -11.50
C ALA A 94 -8.70 0.91 -12.17
N ALA A 95 -7.58 0.19 -11.99
CA ALA A 95 -7.42 -1.19 -12.48
C ALA A 95 -8.17 -2.20 -11.62
N ALA A 96 -8.33 -1.90 -10.32
CA ALA A 96 -9.08 -2.70 -9.37
C ALA A 96 -9.55 -1.83 -8.19
N VAL A 97 -10.62 -2.24 -7.53
CA VAL A 97 -11.08 -1.62 -6.29
C VAL A 97 -11.21 -2.68 -5.21
N ILE A 98 -10.68 -2.38 -4.04
CA ILE A 98 -10.74 -3.24 -2.86
C ILE A 98 -11.39 -2.45 -1.75
N ASP A 99 -12.62 -2.83 -1.38
CA ASP A 99 -13.38 -2.18 -0.32
C ASP A 99 -13.48 -3.09 0.90
N TYR A 100 -12.91 -2.65 2.01
CA TYR A 100 -13.00 -3.32 3.30
C TYR A 100 -14.29 -2.89 3.99
N ILE A 101 -15.24 -3.78 4.08
CA ILE A 101 -16.46 -3.55 4.86
C ILE A 101 -16.20 -3.95 6.31
N VAL A 102 -16.13 -2.95 7.16
CA VAL A 102 -15.77 -3.10 8.56
C VAL A 102 -16.90 -2.71 9.51
N ARG A 103 -16.86 -3.26 10.72
CA ARG A 103 -17.76 -2.84 11.79
C ARG A 103 -17.44 -1.41 12.18
N ARG A 104 -18.47 -0.61 12.35
CA ARG A 104 -18.34 0.74 12.91
C ARG A 104 -18.54 0.65 14.41
N HIS A 105 -17.49 0.93 15.19
CA HIS A 105 -17.61 1.12 16.62
C HIS A 105 -18.15 2.51 16.88
N GLN A 106 -19.25 2.61 17.62
CA GLN A 106 -19.88 3.91 17.94
C GLN A 106 -19.02 4.76 18.89
N THR A 107 -18.25 4.12 19.74
CA THR A 107 -17.29 4.77 20.64
C THR A 107 -16.14 3.82 20.90
N GLY A 108 -14.93 4.32 20.76
CA GLY A 108 -13.72 3.54 20.99
C GLY A 108 -12.53 4.18 20.26
N GLY A 109 -11.38 3.55 20.40
CA GLY A 109 -10.18 3.98 19.70
C GLY A 109 -9.13 2.88 19.73
N TYR A 110 -8.12 3.04 18.91
CA TYR A 110 -6.95 2.16 18.93
C TYR A 110 -5.67 2.95 18.64
N VAL A 111 -4.59 2.37 19.07
CA VAL A 111 -3.23 2.81 18.69
C VAL A 111 -2.54 1.59 18.10
N GLY A 112 -1.97 1.77 16.92
CA GLY A 112 -1.26 0.72 16.20
C GLY A 112 0.16 1.14 15.88
N PHE A 113 1.08 0.18 15.90
CA PHE A 113 2.45 0.34 15.43
C PHE A 113 2.75 -0.80 14.44
N ASP A 114 3.22 -0.43 13.26
CA ASP A 114 3.70 -1.38 12.26
C ASP A 114 5.14 -1.01 11.92
N THR A 115 6.04 -1.97 12.02
CA THR A 115 7.46 -1.75 11.73
C THR A 115 7.99 -2.86 10.85
N SER A 116 8.67 -2.48 9.79
CA SER A 116 9.35 -3.38 8.87
C SER A 116 10.79 -2.94 8.70
N THR A 117 11.71 -3.76 9.15
CA THR A 117 13.15 -3.46 9.13
C THR A 117 13.93 -4.60 8.52
N SER A 118 14.82 -4.30 7.58
CA SER A 118 15.77 -5.26 7.01
C SER A 118 17.01 -5.38 7.90
N VAL A 119 17.44 -6.62 8.15
CA VAL A 119 18.58 -6.91 9.01
C VAL A 119 19.92 -6.67 8.30
N ASN A 120 19.98 -6.85 6.98
CA ASN A 120 21.24 -6.80 6.21
C ASN A 120 21.51 -5.44 5.55
N THR A 121 20.47 -4.68 5.27
CA THR A 121 20.56 -3.34 4.72
C THR A 121 19.76 -2.43 5.65
N LEU A 122 20.32 -1.29 6.03
CA LEU A 122 19.60 -0.31 6.85
C LEU A 122 18.43 0.27 6.02
N LEU A 123 17.39 -0.52 5.90
CA LEU A 123 16.14 -0.19 5.23
C LEU A 123 15.01 -0.46 6.22
N GLY A 124 14.13 0.50 6.42
CA GLY A 124 12.98 0.30 7.28
C GLY A 124 11.84 1.25 6.96
N ASN A 125 10.64 0.79 7.28
CA ASN A 125 9.42 1.58 7.27
C ASN A 125 8.72 1.38 8.60
N ASN A 126 8.36 2.48 9.26
CA ASN A 126 7.66 2.50 10.53
C ASN A 126 6.37 3.28 10.39
N ASN A 127 5.28 2.73 10.88
CA ASN A 127 4.00 3.41 10.94
C ASN A 127 3.50 3.45 12.38
N ALA A 128 2.99 4.60 12.80
CA ALA A 128 2.27 4.76 14.04
C ALA A 128 0.90 5.35 13.72
N THR A 129 -0.16 4.73 14.20
CA THR A 129 -1.53 5.16 13.95
C THR A 129 -2.28 5.27 15.26
N ALA A 130 -3.03 6.35 15.45
CA ALA A 130 -4.02 6.46 16.51
C ALA A 130 -5.36 6.89 15.90
N LYS A 131 -6.44 6.25 16.33
CA LYS A 131 -7.79 6.56 15.87
C LYS A 131 -8.75 6.55 17.06
N ILE A 132 -9.63 7.53 17.12
CA ILE A 132 -10.65 7.68 18.15
C ILE A 132 -11.99 7.95 17.46
N ASN A 133 -12.98 7.12 17.80
CA ASN A 133 -14.36 7.29 17.37
C ASN A 133 -15.21 7.71 18.56
N HIS A 134 -15.98 8.75 18.39
CA HIS A 134 -16.98 9.17 19.38
C HIS A 134 -18.27 9.57 18.69
N LYS A 135 -19.32 8.77 18.85
CA LYS A 135 -20.61 8.95 18.18
C LYS A 135 -20.45 9.06 16.64
N ASN A 136 -20.69 10.24 16.09
CA ASN A 136 -20.62 10.53 14.63
C ASN A 136 -19.28 11.15 14.20
N SER A 137 -18.35 11.32 15.12
CA SER A 137 -17.04 11.92 14.87
C SER A 137 -15.95 10.86 14.92
N GLU A 138 -15.06 10.93 13.97
CA GLU A 138 -13.88 10.09 13.88
C GLU A 138 -12.64 10.98 13.74
N TRP A 139 -11.64 10.72 14.56
CA TRP A 139 -10.36 11.43 14.57
C TRP A 139 -9.25 10.39 14.37
N GLY A 140 -8.38 10.64 13.43
CA GLY A 140 -7.25 9.77 13.15
C GLY A 140 -5.98 10.57 12.99
N ILE A 141 -4.86 10.00 13.39
CA ILE A 141 -3.52 10.50 13.13
C ILE A 141 -2.65 9.33 12.70
N ASN A 142 -1.93 9.51 11.60
CA ASN A 142 -0.98 8.55 11.08
C ASN A 142 0.39 9.22 10.96
N TYR A 143 1.41 8.56 11.49
CA TYR A 143 2.81 8.96 11.31
C TYR A 143 3.54 7.85 10.57
N HIS A 144 4.21 8.22 9.52
CA HIS A 144 5.04 7.31 8.74
C HIS A 144 6.49 7.80 8.73
N GLU A 145 7.42 6.90 8.96
CA GLU A 145 8.85 7.12 8.80
C GLU A 145 9.46 6.04 7.91
N GLY A 146 10.22 6.46 6.92
CA GLY A 146 11.04 5.56 6.12
C GLY A 146 12.52 5.94 6.20
N TYR A 147 13.40 4.96 6.21
CA TYR A 147 14.84 5.19 6.14
C TYR A 147 15.52 4.19 5.23
N ARG A 148 16.56 4.64 4.54
CA ARG A 148 17.42 3.82 3.70
C ARG A 148 18.87 4.24 3.85
N SER A 149 19.78 3.27 3.89
CA SER A 149 21.21 3.52 3.89
C SER A 149 21.91 2.62 2.88
N PHE A 150 22.60 3.21 1.97
CA PHE A 150 23.42 2.53 0.97
C PHE A 150 24.88 2.76 1.27
N LYS A 151 25.70 1.70 1.21
CA LYS A 151 27.14 1.79 1.45
C LYS A 151 27.90 2.27 0.22
N ASN A 152 27.44 1.87 -0.96
CA ASN A 152 28.03 2.22 -2.24
C ASN A 152 26.89 2.70 -3.15
N TYR A 153 26.60 3.98 -3.11
CA TYR A 153 25.65 4.62 -4.02
C TYR A 153 26.44 5.40 -5.04
N TRP A 154 26.17 5.16 -6.32
CA TRP A 154 26.79 5.85 -7.42
C TRP A 154 25.78 5.99 -8.59
N ARG A 155 26.03 6.90 -9.48
CA ARG A 155 25.20 7.18 -10.63
C ARG A 155 26.09 7.29 -11.86
N GLU A 156 25.74 6.56 -12.92
CA GLU A 156 26.24 6.80 -14.26
C GLU A 156 25.19 7.56 -15.07
N ASN A 157 25.63 8.48 -15.86
CA ASN A 157 24.79 9.17 -16.82
C ASN A 157 25.50 9.21 -18.19
N SER A 158 24.79 8.83 -19.24
CA SER A 158 25.27 8.88 -20.62
C SER A 158 24.25 9.66 -21.45
N GLU A 159 24.70 10.78 -21.98
CA GLU A 159 23.89 11.65 -22.83
C GLU A 159 24.52 11.75 -24.19
N THR A 160 23.78 11.45 -25.28
CA THR A 160 24.24 11.59 -26.64
C THR A 160 23.47 12.71 -27.34
N PHE A 161 24.20 13.70 -27.80
CA PHE A 161 23.64 14.83 -28.53
C PHE A 161 23.84 14.59 -30.02
N HIS A 162 22.75 14.57 -30.78
CA HIS A 162 22.76 14.47 -32.25
C HIS A 162 22.54 15.85 -32.84
N PHE A 163 23.46 16.28 -33.71
CA PHE A 163 23.36 17.53 -34.43
C PHE A 163 23.16 17.22 -35.92
N SER A 164 22.33 18.04 -36.60
CA SER A 164 22.07 17.88 -38.05
C SER A 164 23.31 18.08 -38.93
N ASP A 165 24.23 18.96 -38.49
CA ASP A 165 25.37 19.40 -39.30
C ASP A 165 26.74 19.09 -38.70
N LYS A 166 26.79 18.35 -37.60
CA LYS A 166 28.03 18.02 -36.88
C LYS A 166 28.00 16.57 -36.36
N PRO A 167 29.18 15.97 -36.09
CA PRO A 167 29.22 14.64 -35.49
C PRO A 167 28.54 14.64 -34.12
N SER A 168 27.91 13.52 -33.77
CA SER A 168 27.29 13.30 -32.46
C SER A 168 28.35 13.41 -31.36
N PHE A 169 27.96 14.00 -30.26
CA PHE A 169 28.76 14.12 -29.04
C PHE A 169 28.13 13.32 -27.91
N THR A 170 28.90 12.46 -27.25
CA THR A 170 28.47 11.71 -26.10
C THR A 170 29.18 12.23 -24.85
N ARG A 171 28.39 12.64 -23.86
CA ARG A 171 28.86 13.02 -22.53
C ARG A 171 28.63 11.82 -21.57
N LEU A 172 29.70 11.38 -20.94
CA LEU A 172 29.67 10.37 -19.91
C LEU A 172 29.98 11.02 -18.58
N GLU A 173 29.19 10.70 -17.56
CA GLU A 173 29.40 11.13 -16.16
C GLU A 173 29.45 9.87 -15.30
N ASP A 174 30.61 9.56 -14.74
CA ASP A 174 30.79 8.48 -13.78
C ASP A 174 30.85 9.06 -12.37
N GLY A 175 29.93 8.60 -11.53
CA GLY A 175 29.94 8.96 -10.11
C GLY A 175 30.91 8.13 -9.31
N VAL A 176 31.53 8.74 -8.31
CA VAL A 176 32.34 8.01 -7.34
C VAL A 176 31.41 7.37 -6.29
N PRO A 177 31.55 6.05 -6.01
CA PRO A 177 30.74 5.40 -4.99
C PRO A 177 30.92 6.04 -3.61
N ASP A 178 29.81 6.44 -3.01
CA ASP A 178 29.79 7.03 -1.67
C ASP A 178 28.63 6.48 -0.83
N LYS A 179 28.62 6.81 0.45
CA LYS A 179 27.56 6.44 1.38
C LYS A 179 26.40 7.40 1.25
N MET A 180 25.22 6.86 1.02
CA MET A 180 23.99 7.65 0.97
C MET A 180 23.06 7.20 2.09
N LYS A 181 22.53 8.17 2.85
CA LYS A 181 21.47 7.96 3.83
C LYS A 181 20.28 8.81 3.45
N MET A 182 19.11 8.19 3.45
CA MET A 182 17.83 8.86 3.20
C MET A 182 16.90 8.59 4.39
N ARG A 183 16.20 9.61 4.83
CA ARG A 183 15.10 9.53 5.77
C ARG A 183 14.00 10.44 5.30
N TRP A 184 12.78 9.96 5.40
CA TRP A 184 11.58 10.76 5.12
C TRP A 184 10.51 10.41 6.13
N ASP A 185 9.71 11.38 6.48
CA ASP A 185 8.58 11.23 7.38
C ASP A 185 7.41 12.10 6.92
N TYR A 186 6.22 11.66 7.23
CA TYR A 186 5.01 12.45 7.01
C TYR A 186 3.95 12.10 8.04
N LEU A 187 3.11 13.09 8.32
CA LEU A 187 2.00 13.04 9.27
C LEU A 187 0.71 13.37 8.52
N THR A 188 -0.32 12.55 8.70
CA THR A 188 -1.67 12.75 8.14
C THR A 188 -2.74 12.62 9.19
#